data_c31f0c428bcb9aba63cce52704f34551
#
_entry.id   c31f0c428bcb9aba63cce52704f34551
#
_cell.length_a   1.000
_cell.length_b   1.000
_cell.length_c   1.000
_cell.angle_alpha   90.00
_cell.angle_beta   90.00
_cell.angle_gamma   90.00
#
_symmetry.space_group_name_H-M   'P 1'
#
loop_
_entity.id
_entity.type
_entity.pdbx_description
1 polymer ?
#
loop_
_entity_poly.entity_id
_entity_poly.type
_entity_poly.pdbx_seq_one_letter_code
_entity_poly.pdbx_strand_id
1 'polypeptide(L)'
;MKIAFVTPWYGPEIPGGMEAETWRTVTRLRRAGYDVEVLTTCIRDFFADWSKNYHKPGTAVVDGVPVRRFKVQKRDRAAFDAVNRQLMQGKAISAAEERVYVTEMFR
;
A
#
# COMPACT_ATOMS: atom_id res chain seq x y z
N MET A 1 1.09 16.78 18.38
CA MET A 1 0.25 15.71 17.79
C MET A 1 0.99 15.12 16.58
N LYS A 2 1.05 13.83 16.51
CA LYS A 2 1.67 13.12 15.38
C LYS A 2 0.59 12.60 14.44
N ILE A 3 0.75 12.84 13.14
CA ILE A 3 -0.17 12.39 12.10
C ILE A 3 0.50 11.27 11.32
N ALA A 4 -0.14 10.10 11.26
CA ALA A 4 0.35 8.97 10.49
C ALA A 4 -0.59 8.70 9.29
N PHE A 5 -0.02 8.64 8.10
CA PHE A 5 -0.71 8.19 6.90
C PHE A 5 -0.37 6.73 6.64
N VAL A 6 -1.38 5.90 6.56
CA VAL A 6 -1.23 4.47 6.26
C VAL A 6 -1.71 4.22 4.84
N THR A 7 -0.82 3.76 3.99
CA THR A 7 -1.12 3.54 2.56
C THR A 7 -0.34 2.34 2.03
N PRO A 8 -0.90 1.58 1.06
CA PRO A 8 -0.20 0.39 0.54
C PRO A 8 1.10 0.69 -0.19
N TRP A 9 1.18 1.83 -0.87
CA TRP A 9 2.36 2.32 -1.59
C TRP A 9 2.44 3.83 -1.46
N TYR A 10 3.64 4.36 -1.54
CA TYR A 10 3.87 5.79 -1.36
C TYR A 10 5.13 6.24 -2.09
N GLY A 11 5.04 7.38 -2.76
CA GLY A 11 6.17 8.02 -3.44
C GLY A 11 5.71 9.12 -4.38
N PRO A 12 6.64 9.98 -4.85
CA PRO A 12 6.31 11.11 -5.73
C PRO A 12 5.94 10.70 -7.16
N GLU A 13 6.36 9.52 -7.60
CA GLU A 13 6.23 9.08 -8.99
C GLU A 13 5.22 7.95 -9.16
N ILE A 14 4.40 7.67 -8.14
CA ILE A 14 3.42 6.60 -8.20
C ILE A 14 2.22 7.06 -9.02
N PRO A 15 1.83 6.30 -10.07
CA PRO A 15 0.66 6.63 -10.86
C PRO A 15 -0.63 6.46 -10.05
N GLY A 16 -1.61 7.33 -10.29
CA GLY A 16 -2.92 7.29 -9.66
C GLY A 16 -3.28 8.62 -9.02
N GLY A 17 -4.57 8.94 -9.02
CA GLY A 17 -5.08 10.19 -8.46
C GLY A 17 -5.00 10.23 -6.94
N MET A 18 -5.37 9.14 -6.27
CA MET A 18 -5.33 9.05 -4.81
C MET A 18 -3.89 9.09 -4.29
N GLU A 19 -2.99 8.41 -4.96
CA GLU A 19 -1.57 8.37 -4.62
C GLU A 19 -0.94 9.75 -4.74
N ALA A 20 -1.24 10.47 -5.81
CA ALA A 20 -0.77 11.84 -6.02
C ALA A 20 -1.33 12.79 -4.96
N GLU A 21 -2.60 12.65 -4.60
CA GLU A 21 -3.23 13.48 -3.57
C GLU A 21 -2.66 13.19 -2.18
N THR A 22 -2.42 11.94 -1.86
CA THR A 22 -1.76 11.55 -0.61
C THR A 22 -0.37 12.19 -0.50
N TRP A 23 0.43 12.09 -1.56
CA TRP A 23 1.74 12.73 -1.63
C TRP A 23 1.66 14.24 -1.38
N ARG A 24 0.75 14.93 -2.08
CA ARG A 24 0.57 16.38 -1.92
C ARG A 24 0.14 16.75 -0.50
N THR A 25 -0.81 16.03 0.05
CA THR A 25 -1.32 16.29 1.40
C THR A 25 -0.23 16.10 2.45
N VAL A 26 0.48 14.99 2.40
CA VAL A 26 1.58 14.69 3.32
C VAL A 26 2.67 15.77 3.26
N THR A 27 3.11 16.12 2.06
CA THR A 27 4.18 17.11 1.89
C THR A 27 3.74 18.51 2.31
N ARG A 28 2.51 18.89 2.06
CA ARG A 28 1.95 20.18 2.52
C ARG A 28 1.87 20.26 4.03
N LEU A 29 1.39 19.22 4.68
CA LEU A 29 1.32 19.16 6.15
C LEU A 29 2.72 19.26 6.77
N ARG A 30 3.68 18.57 6.20
CA ARG A 30 5.06 18.64 6.69
C ARG A 30 5.65 20.03 6.54
N ARG A 31 5.45 20.69 5.41
CA ARG A 31 5.88 22.07 5.18
C ARG A 31 5.21 23.06 6.12
N ALA A 32 3.97 22.80 6.52
CA ALA A 32 3.24 23.62 7.48
C ALA A 32 3.68 23.38 8.93
N GLY A 33 4.65 22.51 9.17
CA GLY A 33 5.21 22.27 10.50
C GLY A 33 4.58 21.16 11.30
N TYR A 34 3.64 20.40 10.72
CA TYR A 34 3.05 19.25 11.41
C TYR A 34 4.03 18.07 11.46
N ASP A 35 3.94 17.31 12.54
CA ASP A 35 4.70 16.08 12.72
C ASP A 35 3.95 14.95 11.98
N VAL A 36 4.41 14.65 10.76
CA VAL A 36 3.77 13.70 9.85
C VAL A 36 4.73 12.56 9.54
N GLU A 37 4.21 11.33 9.57
CA GLU A 37 4.94 10.15 9.07
C GLU A 37 4.04 9.34 8.13
N VAL A 38 4.66 8.51 7.29
CA VAL A 38 3.98 7.58 6.40
C VAL A 38 4.35 6.15 6.79
N LEU A 39 3.34 5.31 6.95
CA LEU A 39 3.48 3.87 7.14
C LEU A 39 3.01 3.19 5.86
N THR A 40 3.90 2.49 5.20
CA THR A 40 3.61 1.89 3.89
C THR A 40 4.35 0.57 3.72
N THR A 41 4.15 -0.08 2.59
CA THR A 41 4.83 -1.33 2.27
C THR A 41 6.06 -1.08 1.40
N CYS A 42 6.80 -2.17 1.12
CA CYS A 42 7.91 -2.14 0.17
C CYS A 42 7.47 -2.35 -1.28
N ILE A 43 6.16 -2.45 -1.55
CA ILE A 43 5.60 -2.59 -2.89
C ILE A 43 5.80 -1.28 -3.65
N ARG A 44 6.13 -1.37 -4.95
CA ARG A 44 6.37 -0.18 -5.78
C ARG A 44 5.10 0.63 -6.02
N ASP A 45 4.05 0.00 -6.56
CA ASP A 45 2.78 0.64 -6.91
C ASP A 45 1.67 -0.40 -7.17
N PHE A 46 0.48 0.09 -7.52
CA PHE A 46 -0.69 -0.74 -7.82
C PHE A 46 -0.43 -1.77 -8.93
N PHE A 47 0.32 -1.39 -9.96
CA PHE A 47 0.58 -2.23 -11.14
C PHE A 47 1.72 -3.23 -10.93
N ALA A 48 2.47 -3.11 -9.84
CA ALA A 48 3.57 -4.00 -9.52
C ALA A 48 3.07 -5.35 -8.96
N ASP A 49 3.97 -6.30 -8.85
CA ASP A 49 3.71 -7.54 -8.12
C ASP A 49 3.68 -7.24 -6.61
N TRP A 50 2.52 -7.40 -5.99
CA TRP A 50 2.31 -7.11 -4.56
C TRP A 50 2.99 -8.11 -3.61
N SER A 51 3.61 -9.15 -4.14
CA SER A 51 4.46 -10.08 -3.38
C SER A 51 5.93 -9.69 -3.38
N LYS A 52 6.28 -8.60 -4.07
CA LYS A 52 7.67 -8.22 -4.31
C LYS A 52 8.05 -6.97 -3.54
N ASN A 53 9.09 -7.08 -2.74
CA ASN A 53 9.65 -5.97 -2.00
C ASN A 53 10.60 -5.15 -2.89
N TYR A 54 10.08 -4.16 -3.57
CA TYR A 54 10.82 -3.26 -4.44
C TYR A 54 11.69 -2.28 -3.65
N HIS A 55 11.10 -1.64 -2.63
CA HIS A 55 11.80 -0.74 -1.74
C HIS A 55 12.46 -1.51 -0.59
N LYS A 56 13.53 -0.93 -0.02
CA LYS A 56 14.12 -1.46 1.21
C LYS A 56 13.17 -1.28 2.39
N PRO A 57 13.03 -2.29 3.26
CA PRO A 57 12.31 -2.13 4.52
C PRO A 57 13.06 -1.19 5.46
N GLY A 58 12.35 -0.60 6.41
CA GLY A 58 12.91 0.34 7.37
C GLY A 58 12.40 1.75 7.15
N THR A 59 13.00 2.70 7.84
CA THR A 59 12.62 4.11 7.80
C THR A 59 13.63 4.91 6.98
N ALA A 60 13.11 5.69 6.03
CA ALA A 60 13.89 6.66 5.26
C ALA A 60 13.17 8.00 5.27
N VAL A 61 13.90 9.08 5.05
CA VAL A 61 13.29 10.41 4.92
C VAL A 61 13.16 10.73 3.44
N VAL A 62 11.93 10.97 3.00
CA VAL A 62 11.60 11.31 1.61
C VAL A 62 10.89 12.66 1.62
N ASP A 63 11.51 13.67 0.97
CA ASP A 63 11.06 15.07 0.99
C ASP A 63 10.73 15.59 2.40
N GLY A 64 11.61 15.31 3.35
CA GLY A 64 11.49 15.74 4.73
C GLY A 64 10.49 14.93 5.57
N VAL A 65 9.85 13.92 5.00
CA VAL A 65 8.84 13.08 5.67
C VAL A 65 9.44 11.72 6.02
N PRO A 66 9.38 11.29 7.28
CA PRO A 66 9.74 9.91 7.63
C PRO A 66 8.77 8.91 6.98
N VAL A 67 9.30 8.01 6.18
CA VAL A 67 8.54 6.94 5.51
C VAL A 67 9.04 5.60 6.05
N ARG A 68 8.18 4.92 6.78
CA ARG A 68 8.47 3.59 7.30
C ARG A 68 7.85 2.53 6.40
N ARG A 69 8.70 1.66 5.86
CA ARG A 69 8.29 0.61 4.92
C ARG A 69 8.36 -0.75 5.56
N PHE A 70 7.26 -1.47 5.49
CA PHE A 70 7.13 -2.82 6.02
C PHE A 70 7.22 -3.82 4.88
N LYS A 71 8.05 -4.82 5.10
CA LYS A 71 8.26 -5.92 4.16
C LYS A 71 6.97 -6.72 4.00
N VAL A 72 6.60 -7.02 2.75
CA VAL A 72 5.49 -7.93 2.46
C VAL A 72 6.01 -9.36 2.31
N GLN A 73 5.16 -10.33 2.63
CA GLN A 73 5.44 -11.74 2.45
C GLN A 73 4.96 -12.21 1.08
N LYS A 74 5.53 -13.31 0.60
CA LYS A 74 5.05 -13.95 -0.61
C LYS A 74 3.61 -14.44 -0.38
N ARG A 75 2.71 -14.06 -1.28
CA ARG A 75 1.31 -14.47 -1.25
C ARG A 75 1.01 -15.54 -2.29
N ASP A 76 -0.08 -16.27 -2.10
CA ASP A 76 -0.63 -17.12 -3.14
C ASP A 76 -1.42 -16.25 -4.13
N ARG A 77 -0.72 -15.74 -5.13
CA ARG A 77 -1.31 -14.85 -6.13
C ARG A 77 -2.39 -15.54 -6.94
N ALA A 78 -2.19 -16.80 -7.31
CA ALA A 78 -3.17 -17.54 -8.10
C ALA A 78 -4.49 -17.70 -7.36
N ALA A 79 -4.44 -18.06 -6.08
CA ALA A 79 -5.63 -18.16 -5.23
C ALA A 79 -6.34 -16.82 -5.07
N PHE A 80 -5.58 -15.74 -4.81
CA PHE A 80 -6.13 -14.39 -4.72
C PHE A 80 -6.81 -13.96 -6.02
N ASP A 81 -6.12 -14.11 -7.15
CA ASP A 81 -6.62 -13.68 -8.46
C ASP A 81 -7.89 -14.43 -8.86
N ALA A 82 -8.01 -15.72 -8.49
CA ALA A 82 -9.22 -16.51 -8.76
C ALA A 82 -10.44 -15.95 -8.01
N VAL A 83 -10.27 -15.60 -6.73
CA VAL A 83 -11.35 -15.00 -5.93
C VAL A 83 -11.66 -13.58 -6.41
N ASN A 84 -10.65 -12.80 -6.68
CA ASN A 84 -10.81 -11.42 -7.17
C ASN A 84 -11.57 -11.38 -8.51
N ARG A 85 -11.31 -12.35 -9.40
CA ARG A 85 -12.06 -12.47 -10.66
C ARG A 85 -13.54 -12.70 -10.42
N GLN A 86 -13.90 -13.55 -9.47
CA GLN A 86 -15.31 -13.79 -9.12
C GLN A 86 -15.97 -12.51 -8.62
N LEU A 87 -15.30 -11.76 -7.73
CA LEU A 87 -15.80 -10.49 -7.22
C LEU A 87 -15.98 -9.45 -8.35
N MET A 88 -15.03 -9.35 -9.25
CA MET A 88 -15.11 -8.43 -10.40
C MET A 88 -16.25 -8.78 -11.36
N GLN A 89 -16.67 -10.05 -11.41
CA GLN A 89 -17.81 -10.51 -12.18
C GLN A 89 -19.16 -10.38 -11.42
N GLY A 90 -19.14 -9.83 -10.20
CA GLY A 90 -20.32 -9.69 -9.37
C GLY A 90 -20.84 -11.01 -8.77
N LYS A 91 -20.02 -12.05 -8.76
CA LYS A 91 -20.38 -13.33 -8.19
C LYS A 91 -20.21 -13.35 -6.68
N ALA A 92 -21.08 -14.09 -6.00
CA ALA A 92 -20.93 -14.35 -4.56
C ALA A 92 -19.74 -15.27 -4.31
N ILE A 93 -19.05 -15.08 -3.19
CA ILE A 93 -17.95 -15.92 -2.76
C ILE A 93 -18.28 -16.63 -1.45
N SER A 94 -17.67 -17.80 -1.23
CA SER A 94 -17.82 -18.56 0.01
C SER A 94 -17.01 -17.92 1.15
N ALA A 95 -17.30 -18.31 2.39
CA ALA A 95 -16.51 -17.87 3.54
C ALA A 95 -15.03 -18.28 3.44
N ALA A 96 -14.75 -19.45 2.86
CA ALA A 96 -13.38 -19.90 2.61
C ALA A 96 -12.65 -19.02 1.57
N GLU A 97 -13.35 -18.65 0.51
CA GLU A 97 -12.84 -17.75 -0.52
C GLU A 97 -12.62 -16.32 0.00
N GLU A 98 -13.54 -15.83 0.82
CA GLU A 98 -13.38 -14.53 1.50
C GLU A 98 -12.11 -14.53 2.37
N ARG A 99 -11.87 -15.60 3.09
CA ARG A 99 -10.65 -15.75 3.91
C ARG A 99 -9.38 -15.70 3.06
N VAL A 100 -9.37 -16.38 1.92
CA VAL A 100 -8.26 -16.33 0.96
C VAL A 100 -8.04 -14.90 0.49
N TYR A 101 -9.10 -14.20 0.10
CA TYR A 101 -9.02 -12.82 -0.37
C TYR A 101 -8.39 -11.89 0.66
N VAL A 102 -8.92 -11.91 1.89
CA VAL A 102 -8.44 -11.04 2.97
C VAL A 102 -7.00 -11.38 3.37
N THR A 103 -6.67 -12.68 3.47
CA THR A 103 -5.34 -13.13 3.90
C THR A 103 -4.26 -12.81 2.85
N GLU A 104 -4.57 -13.00 1.56
CA GLU A 104 -3.57 -12.90 0.51
C GLU A 104 -3.49 -11.51 -0.13
N MET A 105 -4.36 -10.58 0.24
CA MET A 105 -4.38 -9.24 -0.37
C MET A 105 -3.10 -8.45 -0.09
N PHE A 106 -2.71 -8.35 1.17
CA PHE A 106 -1.52 -7.60 1.61
C PHE A 106 -0.67 -8.42 2.60
N ARG A 107 -0.39 -9.62 2.26
CA ARG A 107 0.35 -10.52 3.13
C ARG A 107 1.82 -10.18 3.43
#